data_ada6573a85c20e1fb52e9f564425e7b9
#
_entry.id   ada6573a85c20e1fb52e9f564425e7b9
#
_cell.length_a   1.000
_cell.length_b   1.000
_cell.length_c   1.000
_cell.angle_alpha   90.00
_cell.angle_beta   90.00
_cell.angle_gamma   90.00
#
_symmetry.space_group_name_H-M   'P 1'
#
loop_
_entity.id
_entity.type
_entity.pdbx_description
1 polymer ?
#
loop_
_entity_poly.entity_id
_entity_poly.type
_entity_poly.pdbx_seq_one_letter_code
_entity_poly.pdbx_strand_id
1 'polypeptide(L)'
;MYTLGLEFSTQSVKLVVLDLNSSACHYTGSFQYDTTFPEYETHGGVLPSDIPEVRHTSPMMLVQAIDFAFRKLTDDGVDLRRVRAVKCDCMQHCTVFTSHQFADAVKQLSPRKNLVDQIRRCLSRKTVPIWE
;
A
#
# COMPACT_ATOMS: atom_id res chain seq x y z
N MET A 1 7.95 12.32 19.05
CA MET A 1 8.11 10.90 18.62
C MET A 1 6.80 10.45 18.02
N TYR A 2 6.81 9.80 16.84
CA TYR A 2 5.59 9.46 16.11
C TYR A 2 5.38 7.94 16.01
N THR A 3 4.11 7.54 15.90
CA THR A 3 3.69 6.24 15.39
C THR A 3 2.82 6.46 14.16
N LEU A 4 2.97 5.58 13.17
CA LEU A 4 2.25 5.64 11.88
C LEU A 4 1.30 4.45 11.77
N GLY A 5 0.03 4.74 11.53
CA GLY A 5 -0.98 3.78 11.12
C GLY A 5 -1.23 3.88 9.61
N LEU A 6 -1.25 2.74 8.94
CA LEU A 6 -1.57 2.57 7.53
C LEU A 6 -2.73 1.60 7.40
N GLU A 7 -3.80 1.98 6.69
CA GLU A 7 -4.91 1.09 6.35
C GLU A 7 -5.04 1.00 4.83
N PHE A 8 -4.85 -0.20 4.29
CA PHE A 8 -5.06 -0.50 2.87
C PHE A 8 -6.42 -1.18 2.71
N SER A 9 -7.48 -0.38 2.51
CA SER A 9 -8.82 -0.90 2.25
C SER A 9 -9.01 -1.28 0.78
N THR A 10 -10.19 -1.74 0.38
CA THR A 10 -10.48 -2.13 -1.01
C THR A 10 -10.29 -0.96 -1.98
N GLN A 11 -10.72 0.25 -1.60
CA GLN A 11 -10.81 1.41 -2.49
C GLN A 11 -9.73 2.47 -2.25
N SER A 12 -9.11 2.47 -1.07
CA SER A 12 -8.28 3.59 -0.62
C SER A 12 -7.21 3.19 0.37
N VAL A 13 -6.24 4.09 0.54
CA VAL A 13 -5.32 4.04 1.67
C VAL A 13 -5.61 5.19 2.62
N LYS A 14 -5.59 4.92 3.91
CA LYS A 14 -5.67 5.92 4.97
C LYS A 14 -4.39 5.94 5.78
N LEU A 15 -4.00 7.12 6.20
CA LEU A 15 -2.76 7.42 6.90
C LEU A 15 -3.09 8.17 8.19
N VAL A 16 -2.53 7.74 9.31
CA VAL A 16 -2.67 8.42 10.59
C VAL A 16 -1.31 8.48 11.27
N VAL A 17 -0.90 9.67 11.70
CA VAL A 17 0.31 9.87 12.50
C VAL A 17 -0.08 10.40 13.87
N LEU A 18 0.31 9.71 14.93
CA LEU A 18 0.11 10.14 16.30
C LEU A 18 1.44 10.64 16.90
N ASP A 19 1.40 11.77 17.57
CA ASP A 19 2.55 12.22 18.39
C ASP A 19 2.41 11.62 19.78
N LEU A 20 3.34 10.73 20.11
CA LEU A 20 3.37 10.03 21.40
C LEU A 20 3.74 10.94 22.57
N ASN A 21 4.32 12.12 22.33
CA ASN A 21 4.67 13.05 23.40
C ASN A 21 3.44 13.86 23.87
N SER A 22 2.57 14.22 22.93
CA SER A 22 1.34 14.99 23.22
C SER A 22 0.09 14.13 23.28
N SER A 23 0.17 12.84 22.91
CA SER A 23 -0.97 11.93 22.74
C SER A 23 -2.01 12.48 21.76
N ALA A 24 -1.60 13.28 20.79
CA ALA A 24 -2.46 13.93 19.82
C ALA A 24 -2.27 13.36 18.41
N CYS A 25 -3.33 13.43 17.61
CA CYS A 25 -3.23 13.16 16.18
C CYS A 25 -2.46 14.31 15.52
N HIS A 26 -1.31 13.99 14.92
CA HIS A 26 -0.44 14.94 14.25
C HIS A 26 -0.81 15.12 12.77
N TYR A 27 -1.27 14.04 12.12
CA TYR A 27 -1.61 14.05 10.70
C TYR A 27 -2.64 12.96 10.40
N THR A 28 -3.56 13.27 9.49
CA THR A 28 -4.44 12.31 8.83
C THR A 28 -4.45 12.60 7.34
N GLY A 29 -4.44 11.55 6.54
CA GLY A 29 -4.51 11.66 5.09
C GLY A 29 -5.14 10.43 4.47
N SER A 30 -5.56 10.55 3.22
CA SER A 30 -6.06 9.42 2.44
C SER A 30 -5.88 9.66 0.95
N PHE A 31 -5.96 8.58 0.17
CA PHE A 31 -6.03 8.64 -1.29
C PHE A 31 -6.79 7.43 -1.83
N GLN A 32 -7.47 7.63 -2.96
CA GLN A 32 -8.24 6.59 -3.65
C GLN A 32 -7.38 5.94 -4.73
N TYR A 33 -7.47 4.63 -4.92
CA TYR A 33 -6.70 3.93 -5.96
C TYR A 33 -7.08 4.41 -7.37
N ASP A 34 -8.37 4.47 -7.68
CA ASP A 34 -8.87 4.80 -9.01
C ASP A 34 -8.39 6.16 -9.53
N THR A 35 -8.30 7.15 -8.64
CA THR A 35 -7.87 8.51 -8.99
C THR A 35 -6.36 8.69 -8.92
N THR A 36 -5.68 7.95 -8.04
CA THR A 36 -4.23 8.07 -7.84
C THR A 36 -3.44 7.22 -8.81
N PHE A 37 -3.99 6.07 -9.22
CA PHE A 37 -3.35 5.09 -10.10
C PHE A 37 -4.30 4.68 -11.25
N PRO A 38 -4.74 5.62 -12.10
CA PRO A 38 -5.70 5.35 -13.17
C PRO A 38 -5.20 4.31 -14.18
N GLU A 39 -3.89 4.08 -14.25
CA GLU A 39 -3.28 3.09 -15.13
C GLU A 39 -3.65 1.64 -14.81
N TYR A 40 -4.21 1.38 -13.62
CA TYR A 40 -4.73 0.04 -13.26
C TYR A 40 -6.18 -0.16 -13.67
N GLU A 41 -6.87 0.88 -14.14
CA GLU A 41 -8.26 0.82 -14.64
C GLU A 41 -9.23 0.19 -13.65
N THR A 42 -9.00 0.37 -12.34
CA THR A 42 -9.87 -0.18 -11.29
C THR A 42 -11.15 0.66 -11.11
N HIS A 43 -12.20 -0.01 -10.66
CA HIS A 43 -13.45 0.61 -10.22
C HIS A 43 -13.70 0.25 -8.76
N GLY A 44 -13.56 1.23 -7.87
CA GLY A 44 -13.58 0.98 -6.43
C GLY A 44 -12.40 0.11 -5.96
N GLY A 45 -11.24 0.16 -6.65
CA GLY A 45 -10.06 -0.66 -6.37
C GLY A 45 -10.13 -2.09 -6.94
N VAL A 46 -11.20 -2.43 -7.64
CA VAL A 46 -11.45 -3.75 -8.24
C VAL A 46 -11.15 -3.69 -9.75
N LEU A 47 -10.41 -4.67 -10.23
CA LEU A 47 -10.13 -4.83 -11.67
C LEU A 47 -11.39 -5.24 -12.43
N PRO A 48 -11.61 -4.75 -13.66
CA PRO A 48 -12.71 -5.22 -14.50
C PRO A 48 -12.59 -6.72 -14.80
N SER A 49 -13.73 -7.40 -14.86
CA SER A 49 -13.84 -8.82 -15.18
C SER A 49 -15.11 -9.08 -15.98
N ASP A 50 -15.01 -9.92 -17.03
CA ASP A 50 -16.17 -10.41 -17.78
C ASP A 50 -16.97 -11.47 -16.99
N ILE A 51 -16.40 -11.98 -15.90
CA ILE A 51 -17.04 -12.96 -15.01
C ILE A 51 -17.56 -12.21 -13.78
N PRO A 52 -18.89 -12.12 -13.57
CA PRO A 52 -19.49 -11.30 -12.50
C PRO A 52 -19.06 -11.67 -11.08
N GLU A 53 -18.70 -12.93 -10.85
CA GLU A 53 -18.29 -13.45 -9.54
C GLU A 53 -16.80 -13.22 -9.25
N VAL A 54 -16.01 -12.78 -10.24
CA VAL A 54 -14.58 -12.55 -10.06
C VAL A 54 -14.35 -11.12 -9.56
N ARG A 55 -13.83 -11.02 -8.36
CA ARG A 55 -13.41 -9.76 -7.73
C ARG A 55 -11.92 -9.83 -7.43
N HIS A 56 -11.12 -9.19 -8.24
CA HIS A 56 -9.67 -9.18 -8.09
C HIS A 56 -9.14 -7.74 -7.97
N THR A 57 -8.01 -7.59 -7.32
CA THR A 57 -7.22 -6.36 -7.34
C THR A 57 -5.80 -6.63 -7.85
N SER A 58 -5.04 -5.56 -8.12
CA SER A 58 -3.65 -5.66 -8.54
C SER A 58 -2.70 -5.64 -7.33
N PRO A 59 -1.91 -6.70 -7.08
CA PRO A 59 -0.88 -6.64 -6.05
C PRO A 59 0.19 -5.59 -6.34
N MET A 60 0.42 -5.25 -7.61
CA MET A 60 1.36 -4.18 -7.99
C MET A 60 0.82 -2.80 -7.62
N MET A 61 -0.48 -2.57 -7.75
CA MET A 61 -1.12 -1.33 -7.28
C MET A 61 -0.92 -1.16 -5.77
N LEU A 62 -1.08 -2.23 -4.99
CA LEU A 62 -0.87 -2.19 -3.54
C LEU A 62 0.60 -1.87 -3.19
N VAL A 63 1.57 -2.43 -3.90
CA VAL A 63 2.99 -2.10 -3.73
C VAL A 63 3.26 -0.64 -4.09
N GLN A 64 2.69 -0.14 -5.19
CA GLN A 64 2.81 1.27 -5.60
C GLN A 64 2.17 2.21 -4.58
N ALA A 65 1.05 1.79 -3.98
CA ALA A 65 0.38 2.54 -2.93
C ALA A 65 1.22 2.68 -1.65
N ILE A 66 2.04 1.68 -1.31
CA ILE A 66 3.01 1.80 -0.21
C ILE A 66 4.01 2.92 -0.51
N ASP A 67 4.62 2.91 -1.69
CA ASP A 67 5.60 3.92 -2.08
C ASP A 67 4.98 5.33 -2.11
N PHE A 68 3.78 5.44 -2.68
CA PHE A 68 3.02 6.70 -2.71
C PHE A 68 2.66 7.20 -1.31
N ALA A 69 2.25 6.32 -0.40
CA ALA A 69 1.88 6.67 0.97
C ALA A 69 3.05 7.36 1.71
N PHE A 70 4.26 6.82 1.61
CA PHE A 70 5.44 7.41 2.24
C PHE A 70 5.86 8.73 1.60
N ARG A 71 5.75 8.86 0.26
CA ARG A 71 5.98 10.14 -0.42
C ARG A 71 4.98 11.18 0.02
N LYS A 72 3.69 10.85 0.01
CA LYS A 72 2.62 11.75 0.46
C LYS A 72 2.85 12.25 1.89
N LEU A 73 3.23 11.39 2.82
CA LEU A 73 3.58 11.80 4.18
C LEU A 73 4.71 12.84 4.18
N THR A 74 5.75 12.63 3.39
CA THR A 74 6.88 13.56 3.28
C THR A 74 6.47 14.88 2.64
N ASP A 75 5.70 14.84 1.56
CA ASP A 75 5.23 16.02 0.82
C ASP A 75 4.27 16.87 1.68
N ASP A 76 3.48 16.20 2.52
CA ASP A 76 2.57 16.84 3.48
C ASP A 76 3.30 17.31 4.78
N GLY A 77 4.64 17.21 4.83
CA GLY A 77 5.47 17.76 5.89
C GLY A 77 5.68 16.88 7.12
N VAL A 78 5.34 15.59 7.04
CA VAL A 78 5.60 14.64 8.13
C VAL A 78 7.08 14.24 8.15
N ASP A 79 7.79 14.52 9.24
CA ASP A 79 9.17 14.08 9.44
C ASP A 79 9.22 12.57 9.77
N LEU A 80 9.42 11.74 8.75
CA LEU A 80 9.49 10.29 8.89
C LEU A 80 10.62 9.81 9.83
N ARG A 81 11.66 10.62 10.07
CA ARG A 81 12.75 10.27 11.02
C ARG A 81 12.25 10.22 12.46
N ARG A 82 11.11 10.85 12.75
CA ARG A 82 10.45 10.82 14.06
C ARG A 82 9.56 9.60 14.27
N VAL A 83 9.25 8.83 13.21
CA VAL A 83 8.44 7.62 13.28
C VAL A 83 9.25 6.49 13.95
N ARG A 84 8.70 5.91 15.02
CA ARG A 84 9.33 4.83 15.82
C ARG A 84 8.61 3.49 15.69
N ALA A 85 7.37 3.52 15.26
CA ALA A 85 6.59 2.31 15.01
C ALA A 85 5.64 2.53 13.84
N VAL A 86 5.42 1.47 13.08
CA VAL A 86 4.44 1.42 11.99
C VAL A 86 3.50 0.26 12.24
N LYS A 87 2.20 0.51 12.21
CA LYS A 87 1.16 -0.52 12.19
C LYS A 87 0.46 -0.46 10.84
N CYS A 88 0.39 -1.58 10.17
CA CYS A 88 -0.36 -1.73 8.92
C CYS A 88 -1.57 -2.63 9.16
N ASP A 89 -2.69 -2.24 8.58
CA ASP A 89 -3.89 -3.03 8.43
C ASP A 89 -4.26 -3.09 6.94
N CYS A 90 -4.95 -4.13 6.52
CA CYS A 90 -5.34 -4.29 5.13
C CYS A 90 -6.69 -4.99 4.99
N MET A 91 -7.25 -4.92 3.79
CA MET A 91 -8.51 -5.59 3.45
C MET A 91 -8.44 -7.09 3.77
N GLN A 92 -9.53 -7.63 4.30
CA GLN A 92 -9.65 -9.06 4.61
C GLN A 92 -9.62 -9.90 3.34
N HIS A 93 -9.19 -11.16 3.48
CA HIS A 93 -9.23 -12.16 2.42
C HIS A 93 -8.48 -11.79 1.13
N CYS A 94 -7.59 -10.77 1.19
CA CYS A 94 -6.69 -10.45 0.10
C CYS A 94 -5.36 -11.17 0.34
N THR A 95 -5.07 -12.18 -0.48
CA THR A 95 -3.84 -12.97 -0.35
C THR A 95 -2.91 -12.70 -1.53
N VAL A 96 -1.78 -12.07 -1.26
CA VAL A 96 -0.73 -11.84 -2.26
C VAL A 96 0.21 -13.05 -2.30
N PHE A 97 0.35 -13.66 -3.46
CA PHE A 97 1.23 -14.80 -3.67
C PHE A 97 2.60 -14.34 -4.17
N THR A 98 3.64 -14.74 -3.46
CA THR A 98 5.02 -14.39 -3.79
C THR A 98 5.84 -15.62 -4.15
N SER A 99 6.90 -15.44 -4.94
CA SER A 99 7.88 -16.47 -5.21
C SER A 99 8.83 -16.68 -4.02
N HIS A 100 9.59 -17.77 -4.03
CA HIS A 100 10.62 -18.05 -3.02
C HIS A 100 11.72 -16.98 -2.98
N GLN A 101 11.90 -16.19 -4.04
CA GLN A 101 12.88 -15.10 -4.10
C GLN A 101 12.45 -13.84 -3.34
N PHE A 102 11.19 -13.74 -2.91
CA PHE A 102 10.64 -12.53 -2.29
C PHE A 102 11.40 -12.15 -1.01
N ALA A 103 11.67 -13.11 -0.13
CA ALA A 103 12.35 -12.83 1.12
C ALA A 103 13.77 -12.25 0.93
N ASP A 104 14.49 -12.71 -0.08
CA ASP A 104 15.82 -12.20 -0.40
C ASP A 104 15.76 -10.85 -1.12
N ALA A 105 14.77 -10.65 -1.99
CA ALA A 105 14.54 -9.37 -2.64
C ALA A 105 14.23 -8.27 -1.60
N VAL A 106 13.40 -8.57 -0.59
CA VAL A 106 13.07 -7.61 0.48
C VAL A 106 14.32 -7.21 1.28
N LYS A 107 15.22 -8.15 1.58
CA LYS A 107 16.48 -7.85 2.28
C LYS A 107 17.44 -6.96 1.47
N GLN A 108 17.28 -6.95 0.13
CA GLN A 108 18.15 -6.24 -0.81
C GLN A 108 17.52 -4.96 -1.36
N LEU A 109 16.38 -4.52 -0.81
CA LEU A 109 15.72 -3.31 -1.27
C LEU A 109 16.65 -2.09 -1.16
N SER A 110 16.71 -1.33 -2.25
CA SER A 110 17.44 -0.09 -2.30
C SER A 110 16.49 1.10 -2.20
N PRO A 111 16.69 2.04 -1.26
CA PRO A 111 15.85 3.23 -1.13
C PRO A 111 15.99 4.19 -2.32
N ARG A 112 16.97 3.98 -3.19
CA ARG A 112 17.24 4.79 -4.40
C ARG A 112 16.52 4.28 -5.64
N LYS A 113 15.85 3.11 -5.56
CA LYS A 113 15.15 2.47 -6.69
C LYS A 113 13.66 2.44 -6.41
N ASN A 114 12.87 2.48 -7.49
CA ASN A 114 11.43 2.32 -7.40
C ASN A 114 11.08 0.97 -6.76
N LEU A 115 10.19 0.97 -5.76
CA LEU A 115 9.80 -0.24 -5.02
C LEU A 115 9.13 -1.27 -5.93
N VAL A 116 8.25 -0.81 -6.84
CA VAL A 116 7.52 -1.66 -7.79
C VAL A 116 8.49 -2.46 -8.66
N ASP A 117 9.54 -1.81 -9.19
CA ASP A 117 10.52 -2.48 -10.07
C ASP A 117 11.33 -3.54 -9.33
N GLN A 118 11.57 -3.34 -8.05
CA GLN A 118 12.33 -4.27 -7.21
C GLN A 118 11.51 -5.51 -6.83
N ILE A 119 10.19 -5.36 -6.63
CA ILE A 119 9.30 -6.42 -6.13
C ILE A 119 8.56 -7.15 -7.27
N ARG A 120 8.34 -6.50 -8.41
CA ARG A 120 7.52 -7.03 -9.53
C ARG A 120 7.81 -8.48 -9.88
N ARG A 121 9.09 -8.87 -9.92
CA ARG A 121 9.52 -10.24 -10.31
C ARG A 121 9.25 -11.28 -9.23
N CYS A 122 8.95 -10.84 -8.03
CA CYS A 122 8.69 -11.71 -6.89
C CYS A 122 7.22 -12.04 -6.70
N LEU A 123 6.32 -11.41 -7.47
CA LEU A 123 4.89 -11.71 -7.43
C LEU A 123 4.57 -12.88 -8.35
N SER A 124 3.93 -13.93 -7.82
CA SER A 124 3.59 -15.14 -8.56
C SER A 124 2.33 -14.99 -9.40
N ARG A 125 1.50 -13.99 -9.11
CA ARG A 125 0.23 -13.71 -9.80
C ARG A 125 0.10 -12.24 -10.14
N LYS A 126 -0.50 -11.96 -11.29
CA LYS A 126 -0.78 -10.58 -11.75
C LYS A 126 -1.95 -9.94 -11.00
N THR A 127 -2.89 -10.76 -10.56
CA THR A 127 -4.09 -10.34 -9.83
C THR A 127 -4.31 -11.24 -8.63
N VAL A 128 -4.97 -10.73 -7.61
CA VAL A 128 -5.30 -11.47 -6.38
C VAL A 128 -6.77 -11.28 -6.05
N PRO A 129 -7.44 -12.34 -5.55
CA PRO A 129 -8.83 -12.24 -5.15
C PRO A 129 -8.99 -11.35 -3.91
N ILE A 130 -10.12 -10.68 -3.85
CA ILE A 130 -10.60 -9.95 -2.68
C ILE A 130 -11.99 -10.50 -2.30
N TRP A 131 -12.52 -10.05 -1.18
CA TRP A 131 -13.71 -10.66 -0.57
C TRP A 131 -15.06 -10.15 -1.13
N GLU A 132 -15.10 -9.16 -1.99
CA GLU A 132 -16.34 -8.61 -2.57
C GLU A 132 -17.09 -9.58 -3.48
#